data_4938fcaabc99b8062a5b572f66c2febf
#
_entry.id   4938fcaabc99b8062a5b572f66c2febf
#
_cell.length_a   1.000
_cell.length_b   1.000
_cell.length_c   1.000
_cell.angle_alpha   90.00
_cell.angle_beta   90.00
_cell.angle_gamma   90.00
#
_symmetry.space_group_name_H-M   'P 1'
#
loop_
_entity.id
_entity.type
_entity.pdbx_description
1 polymer ?
#
loop_
_entity_poly.entity_id
_entity_poly.type
_entity_poly.pdbx_seq_one_letter_code
_entity_poly.pdbx_strand_id
1 'polypeptide(L)'
;TVVDQTAQTIIFCYHRLVEKIRYPGTEITPAAFEAEMKELKDRGITVIGMQDLLAWKRGDKNIPPRCAVITFDDGWKSQYEVAWPIMKKFGYPLTMFIYTEGVRGGQLGGGEAITWEQLADMRDNGVDIEAHTATHQDLREGHNIMLAAPGGKRTRTKLVGPEYEQWLQKEVVGCKQLLEQRLGIKVNCFAVPFGSYNEHVKEVARKAGYEAMFTVYGQPITFTSPLDSLGRYAIEANKPKVFADAVKMIGTSSGGAAAVAEVGAANLSTQPADGETVRTALPLIKANLSGVGAIEPGSVQMRVSGLGVVPVSYDPKTGTVSYQVTQKMREKSCTVIVSAKSEGKKIEAHWTFGIDQNAAAAPATAASPSPTKKK
;
A
#
# COMPACT_ATOMS: atom_id res chain seq x y z
N THR A 1 18.11 23.20 7.25
CA THR A 1 18.97 22.07 6.75
C THR A 1 18.50 21.72 5.37
N VAL A 2 19.36 21.71 4.38
CA VAL A 2 19.01 21.23 3.03
C VAL A 2 19.06 19.69 3.10
N VAL A 3 17.93 19.03 2.89
CA VAL A 3 17.89 17.56 2.85
C VAL A 3 18.21 17.04 1.46
N ASP A 4 18.85 15.87 1.38
CA ASP A 4 19.07 15.14 0.15
C ASP A 4 17.73 14.58 -0.35
N GLN A 5 17.19 15.20 -1.41
CA GLN A 5 15.93 14.77 -2.03
C GLN A 5 16.10 13.62 -3.03
N THR A 6 17.34 13.16 -3.25
CA THR A 6 17.64 12.05 -4.17
C THR A 6 17.60 10.69 -3.49
N ALA A 7 17.53 10.65 -2.15
CA ALA A 7 17.40 9.42 -1.39
C ALA A 7 16.13 8.65 -1.78
N GLN A 8 16.22 7.33 -1.71
CA GLN A 8 15.09 6.43 -2.00
C GLN A 8 14.92 5.44 -0.86
N THR A 9 13.68 5.14 -0.54
CA THR A 9 13.30 4.19 0.50
C THR A 9 12.34 3.16 -0.06
N ILE A 10 12.50 1.91 0.34
CA ILE A 10 11.50 0.86 0.15
C ILE A 10 10.89 0.50 1.50
N ILE A 11 9.58 0.26 1.53
CA ILE A 11 8.87 -0.13 2.73
C ILE A 11 8.40 -1.56 2.57
N PHE A 12 8.80 -2.44 3.50
CA PHE A 12 8.35 -3.81 3.55
C PHE A 12 7.19 -3.99 4.52
N CYS A 13 6.22 -4.79 4.13
CA CYS A 13 5.06 -5.16 4.94
C CYS A 13 5.07 -6.66 5.19
N TYR A 14 5.29 -7.05 6.43
CA TYR A 14 5.24 -8.42 6.92
C TYR A 14 3.99 -8.63 7.77
N HIS A 15 3.58 -9.89 7.92
CA HIS A 15 2.44 -10.25 8.76
C HIS A 15 2.86 -11.32 9.78
N ARG A 16 2.58 -12.58 9.54
CA ARG A 16 2.78 -13.66 10.47
C ARG A 16 4.06 -14.46 10.17
N LEU A 17 4.83 -14.77 11.20
CA LEU A 17 5.98 -15.67 11.12
C LEU A 17 5.61 -17.04 11.69
N VAL A 18 5.81 -18.11 10.91
CA VAL A 18 5.47 -19.48 11.28
C VAL A 18 6.51 -20.46 10.76
N GLU A 19 6.79 -21.51 11.52
CA GLU A 19 7.71 -22.57 11.07
C GLU A 19 7.14 -23.35 9.87
N LYS A 20 5.84 -23.55 9.84
CA LYS A 20 5.14 -24.25 8.74
C LYS A 20 4.08 -23.37 8.14
N ILE A 21 4.29 -22.99 6.86
CA ILE A 21 3.36 -22.17 6.10
C ILE A 21 2.03 -22.92 5.90
N ARG A 22 0.93 -22.25 6.27
CA ARG A 22 -0.45 -22.68 6.04
C ARG A 22 -1.24 -21.69 5.19
N TYR A 23 -0.95 -20.40 5.37
CA TYR A 23 -1.58 -19.29 4.68
C TYR A 23 -0.50 -18.47 3.93
N PRO A 24 -0.08 -18.95 2.74
CA PRO A 24 1.09 -18.38 2.06
C PRO A 24 0.94 -16.92 1.61
N GLY A 25 -0.29 -16.36 1.62
CA GLY A 25 -0.57 -14.94 1.35
C GLY A 25 -0.34 -13.99 2.52
N THR A 26 0.00 -14.51 3.71
CA THR A 26 0.26 -13.68 4.91
C THR A 26 1.40 -14.22 5.77
N GLU A 27 1.93 -15.38 5.45
CA GLU A 27 2.92 -16.07 6.28
C GLU A 27 4.27 -16.16 5.59
N ILE A 28 5.33 -16.08 6.38
CA ILE A 28 6.71 -16.44 6.02
C ILE A 28 7.35 -17.20 7.17
N THR A 29 8.47 -17.87 6.90
CA THR A 29 9.23 -18.53 7.97
C THR A 29 10.18 -17.57 8.67
N PRO A 30 10.52 -17.81 9.96
CA PRO A 30 11.55 -17.05 10.65
C PRO A 30 12.90 -17.04 9.92
N ALA A 31 13.28 -18.19 9.35
CA ALA A 31 14.52 -18.32 8.59
C ALA A 31 14.54 -17.44 7.34
N ALA A 32 13.42 -17.37 6.60
CA ALA A 32 13.30 -16.51 5.42
C ALA A 32 13.38 -15.04 5.83
N PHE A 33 12.67 -14.64 6.88
CA PHE A 33 12.71 -13.28 7.40
C PHE A 33 14.13 -12.87 7.83
N GLU A 34 14.82 -13.71 8.60
CA GLU A 34 16.18 -13.42 9.04
C GLU A 34 17.15 -13.30 7.87
N ALA A 35 17.00 -14.15 6.84
CA ALA A 35 17.81 -14.10 5.62
C ALA A 35 17.60 -12.78 4.86
N GLU A 36 16.36 -12.27 4.79
CA GLU A 36 16.04 -10.99 4.18
C GLU A 36 16.64 -9.81 4.95
N MET A 37 16.60 -9.83 6.29
CA MET A 37 17.26 -8.80 7.11
C MET A 37 18.78 -8.82 6.92
N LYS A 38 19.37 -10.00 6.81
CA LYS A 38 20.80 -10.15 6.51
C LYS A 38 21.12 -9.63 5.09
N GLU A 39 20.28 -9.90 4.11
CA GLU A 39 20.47 -9.42 2.74
C GLU A 39 20.47 -7.88 2.66
N LEU A 40 19.59 -7.20 3.40
CA LEU A 40 19.62 -5.73 3.50
C LEU A 40 20.99 -5.24 4.01
N LYS A 41 21.52 -5.87 5.05
CA LYS A 41 22.84 -5.55 5.59
C LYS A 41 23.95 -5.78 4.56
N ASP A 42 23.97 -6.93 3.94
CA ASP A 42 24.99 -7.34 2.98
C ASP A 42 25.02 -6.43 1.74
N ARG A 43 23.87 -5.87 1.36
CA ARG A 43 23.73 -4.91 0.25
C ARG A 43 23.97 -3.45 0.64
N GLY A 44 24.25 -3.17 1.90
CA GLY A 44 24.46 -1.79 2.39
C GLY A 44 23.18 -0.95 2.33
N ILE A 45 22.00 -1.57 2.46
CA ILE A 45 20.73 -0.89 2.57
C ILE A 45 20.48 -0.63 4.06
N THR A 46 20.41 0.64 4.44
CA THR A 46 20.20 1.02 5.83
C THR A 46 18.73 0.88 6.22
N VAL A 47 18.45 0.12 7.26
CA VAL A 47 17.09 0.08 7.83
C VAL A 47 16.89 1.27 8.76
N ILE A 48 15.89 2.10 8.45
CA ILE A 48 15.54 3.30 9.21
C ILE A 48 14.15 3.17 9.83
N GLY A 49 13.87 3.99 10.85
CA GLY A 49 12.54 4.07 11.44
C GLY A 49 11.54 4.83 10.56
N MET A 50 10.26 4.55 10.74
CA MET A 50 9.18 5.26 10.03
C MET A 50 9.22 6.76 10.30
N GLN A 51 9.44 7.15 11.54
CA GLN A 51 9.48 8.57 11.92
C GLN A 51 10.68 9.30 11.29
N ASP A 52 11.78 8.62 11.01
CA ASP A 52 12.91 9.18 10.26
C ASP A 52 12.54 9.40 8.78
N LEU A 53 11.81 8.47 8.18
CA LEU A 53 11.28 8.64 6.83
C LEU A 53 10.35 9.86 6.76
N LEU A 54 9.42 10.00 7.70
CA LEU A 54 8.50 11.14 7.74
C LEU A 54 9.24 12.47 8.00
N ALA A 55 10.24 12.49 8.88
CA ALA A 55 11.07 13.66 9.11
C ALA A 55 11.83 14.09 7.83
N TRP A 56 12.34 13.12 7.08
CA TRP A 56 12.92 13.41 5.78
C TRP A 56 11.90 13.98 4.79
N LYS A 57 10.73 13.39 4.70
CA LYS A 57 9.64 13.87 3.84
C LYS A 57 9.19 15.31 4.18
N ARG A 58 9.29 15.71 5.44
CA ARG A 58 9.06 17.10 5.88
C ARG A 58 10.24 18.04 5.61
N GLY A 59 11.42 17.50 5.26
CA GLY A 59 12.65 18.30 5.11
C GLY A 59 13.38 18.57 6.42
N ASP A 60 13.04 17.88 7.51
CA ASP A 60 13.61 18.11 8.85
C ASP A 60 14.91 17.34 9.08
N LYS A 61 15.08 16.20 8.42
CA LYS A 61 16.19 15.25 8.65
C LYS A 61 16.62 14.58 7.34
N ASN A 62 17.94 14.39 7.18
CA ASN A 62 18.46 13.53 6.12
C ASN A 62 18.32 12.05 6.48
N ILE A 63 18.14 11.22 5.46
CA ILE A 63 18.23 9.76 5.54
C ILE A 63 19.37 9.27 4.65
N PRO A 64 19.89 8.06 4.86
CA PRO A 64 20.85 7.47 3.94
C PRO A 64 20.27 7.36 2.51
N PRO A 65 21.12 7.43 1.47
CA PRO A 65 20.65 7.45 0.08
C PRO A 65 19.81 6.25 -0.33
N ARG A 66 20.04 5.10 0.35
CA ARG A 66 19.36 3.83 0.11
C ARG A 66 18.89 3.26 1.44
N CYS A 67 17.59 3.29 1.65
CA CYS A 67 16.99 2.88 2.91
C CYS A 67 15.89 1.84 2.73
N ALA A 68 15.61 1.13 3.81
CA ALA A 68 14.41 0.33 3.97
C ALA A 68 13.71 0.66 5.28
N VAL A 69 12.39 0.58 5.28
CA VAL A 69 11.57 0.62 6.49
C VAL A 69 10.88 -0.72 6.63
N ILE A 70 10.92 -1.30 7.81
CA ILE A 70 10.30 -2.60 8.11
C ILE A 70 9.02 -2.38 8.88
N THR A 71 7.91 -2.87 8.34
CA THR A 71 6.60 -2.79 8.98
C THR A 71 5.96 -4.15 9.13
N PHE A 72 5.13 -4.29 10.16
CA PHE A 72 4.34 -5.49 10.45
C PHE A 72 2.89 -5.10 10.63
N ASP A 73 1.99 -5.81 9.97
CA ASP A 73 0.54 -5.58 10.09
C ASP A 73 -0.13 -6.61 11.00
N ASP A 74 -1.33 -6.28 11.46
CA ASP A 74 -2.28 -7.09 12.20
C ASP A 74 -2.03 -7.27 13.69
N GLY A 75 -0.79 -7.30 14.17
CA GLY A 75 -0.50 -7.58 15.59
C GLY A 75 -0.55 -9.07 15.92
N TRP A 76 0.14 -9.89 15.14
CA TRP A 76 0.34 -11.30 15.44
C TRP A 76 1.34 -11.48 16.60
N LYS A 77 1.05 -12.43 17.49
CA LYS A 77 1.94 -12.79 18.60
C LYS A 77 3.37 -13.12 18.14
N SER A 78 3.51 -13.75 16.98
CA SER A 78 4.81 -14.07 16.39
C SER A 78 5.66 -12.84 16.05
N GLN A 79 5.05 -11.66 15.92
CA GLN A 79 5.77 -10.41 15.72
C GLN A 79 6.53 -9.99 16.99
N TYR A 80 5.95 -10.23 18.16
CA TYR A 80 6.61 -10.05 19.45
C TYR A 80 7.62 -11.15 19.76
N GLU A 81 7.22 -12.41 19.62
CA GLU A 81 7.99 -13.57 20.09
C GLU A 81 9.12 -13.97 19.13
N VAL A 82 9.01 -13.69 17.84
CA VAL A 82 9.93 -14.17 16.80
C VAL A 82 10.54 -13.02 16.00
N ALA A 83 9.71 -12.15 15.38
CA ALA A 83 10.22 -11.09 14.51
C ALA A 83 11.04 -10.04 15.29
N TRP A 84 10.53 -9.56 16.39
CA TRP A 84 11.21 -8.53 17.19
C TRP A 84 12.57 -8.98 17.74
N PRO A 85 12.76 -10.19 18.29
CA PRO A 85 14.09 -10.69 18.63
C PRO A 85 15.08 -10.69 17.45
N ILE A 86 14.64 -11.06 16.26
CA ILE A 86 15.46 -11.01 15.03
C ILE A 86 15.82 -9.55 14.71
N MET A 87 14.86 -8.64 14.73
CA MET A 87 15.11 -7.21 14.49
C MET A 87 16.11 -6.64 15.48
N LYS A 88 15.99 -6.99 16.78
CA LYS A 88 16.97 -6.60 17.83
C LYS A 88 18.38 -7.12 17.55
N LYS A 89 18.51 -8.33 17.05
CA LYS A 89 19.81 -8.92 16.66
C LYS A 89 20.53 -8.08 15.61
N PHE A 90 19.80 -7.49 14.67
CA PHE A 90 20.36 -6.62 13.65
C PHE A 90 20.42 -5.14 14.07
N GLY A 91 19.84 -4.78 15.21
CA GLY A 91 19.71 -3.38 15.63
C GLY A 91 18.76 -2.58 14.73
N TYR A 92 17.78 -3.21 14.14
CA TYR A 92 16.85 -2.60 13.19
C TYR A 92 15.59 -2.09 13.88
N PRO A 93 15.18 -0.84 13.59
CA PRO A 93 13.87 -0.34 14.00
C PRO A 93 12.75 -1.03 13.22
N LEU A 94 11.56 -1.06 13.79
CA LEU A 94 10.36 -1.56 13.14
C LEU A 94 9.13 -0.74 13.54
N THR A 95 8.11 -0.79 12.69
CA THR A 95 6.80 -0.20 12.91
C THR A 95 5.73 -1.28 12.89
N MET A 96 4.82 -1.23 13.86
CA MET A 96 3.68 -2.14 13.99
C MET A 96 2.40 -1.40 13.62
N PHE A 97 1.64 -1.89 12.64
CA PHE A 97 0.30 -1.40 12.31
C PHE A 97 -0.75 -2.32 12.93
N ILE A 98 -1.46 -1.82 13.93
CA ILE A 98 -2.33 -2.61 14.80
C ILE A 98 -3.81 -2.29 14.51
N TYR A 99 -4.61 -3.33 14.25
CA TYR A 99 -6.05 -3.19 14.33
C TYR A 99 -6.54 -3.54 15.74
N THR A 100 -7.22 -2.60 16.38
CA THR A 100 -7.39 -2.61 17.84
C THR A 100 -8.25 -3.76 18.36
N GLU A 101 -9.28 -4.17 17.64
CA GLU A 101 -10.11 -5.32 17.99
C GLU A 101 -9.41 -6.66 17.78
N GLY A 102 -8.28 -6.67 17.08
CA GLY A 102 -7.41 -7.83 16.89
C GLY A 102 -6.43 -8.07 18.03
N VAL A 103 -6.21 -7.10 18.91
CA VAL A 103 -5.39 -7.29 20.11
C VAL A 103 -6.09 -8.27 21.03
N ARG A 104 -5.33 -9.12 21.72
CA ARG A 104 -5.89 -10.15 22.60
C ARG A 104 -6.83 -9.55 23.65
N GLY A 105 -8.04 -10.08 23.72
CA GLY A 105 -9.14 -9.54 24.54
C GLY A 105 -10.08 -8.61 23.77
N GLY A 106 -9.76 -8.16 22.57
CA GLY A 106 -10.68 -7.53 21.63
C GLY A 106 -11.61 -8.56 20.97
N GLN A 107 -12.61 -8.09 20.24
CA GLN A 107 -13.63 -8.95 19.62
C GLN A 107 -13.07 -9.98 18.63
N LEU A 108 -11.91 -9.68 18.03
CA LEU A 108 -11.25 -10.48 17.00
C LEU A 108 -9.94 -11.11 17.50
N GLY A 109 -9.49 -10.74 18.68
CA GLY A 109 -8.21 -11.15 19.26
C GLY A 109 -8.23 -12.57 19.82
N GLY A 110 -7.73 -13.54 19.04
CA GLY A 110 -7.53 -14.92 19.43
C GLY A 110 -6.23 -15.20 20.17
N GLY A 111 -5.91 -16.48 20.41
CA GLY A 111 -4.70 -16.90 21.11
C GLY A 111 -3.38 -16.56 20.41
N GLU A 112 -3.41 -16.32 19.11
CA GLU A 112 -2.26 -15.92 18.30
C GLU A 112 -2.11 -14.39 18.16
N ALA A 113 -2.96 -13.62 18.83
CA ALA A 113 -2.91 -12.16 18.85
C ALA A 113 -1.92 -11.66 19.89
N ILE A 114 -1.26 -10.54 19.60
CA ILE A 114 -0.44 -9.79 20.54
C ILE A 114 -1.28 -9.24 21.68
N THR A 115 -0.71 -9.10 22.87
CA THR A 115 -1.39 -8.49 24.03
C THR A 115 -1.06 -7.00 24.15
N TRP A 116 -1.88 -6.26 24.92
CA TRP A 116 -1.60 -4.87 25.23
C TRP A 116 -0.30 -4.70 26.03
N GLU A 117 0.01 -5.65 26.91
CA GLU A 117 1.26 -5.67 27.69
C GLU A 117 2.47 -5.88 26.78
N GLN A 118 2.36 -6.76 25.77
CA GLN A 118 3.43 -6.96 24.78
C GLN A 118 3.63 -5.73 23.92
N LEU A 119 2.56 -5.07 23.49
CA LEU A 119 2.66 -3.78 22.77
C LEU A 119 3.30 -2.69 23.62
N ALA A 120 2.96 -2.63 24.91
CA ALA A 120 3.58 -1.69 25.84
C ALA A 120 5.08 -1.96 26.01
N ASP A 121 5.49 -3.21 26.13
CA ASP A 121 6.90 -3.59 26.17
C ASP A 121 7.65 -3.19 24.89
N MET A 122 7.06 -3.44 23.72
CA MET A 122 7.62 -3.00 22.43
C MET A 122 7.76 -1.48 22.35
N ARG A 123 6.73 -0.73 22.74
CA ARG A 123 6.77 0.74 22.83
C ARG A 123 7.89 1.23 23.72
N ASP A 124 8.02 0.66 24.91
CA ASP A 124 9.04 1.07 25.91
C ASP A 124 10.46 0.80 25.42
N ASN A 125 10.61 -0.09 24.46
CA ASN A 125 11.87 -0.41 23.77
C ASN A 125 12.01 0.22 22.38
N GLY A 126 11.21 1.26 22.07
CA GLY A 126 11.40 2.09 20.90
C GLY A 126 10.73 1.59 19.61
N VAL A 127 9.86 0.58 19.70
CA VAL A 127 9.05 0.16 18.55
C VAL A 127 7.97 1.19 18.28
N ASP A 128 7.84 1.58 17.03
CA ASP A 128 6.80 2.49 16.55
C ASP A 128 5.48 1.72 16.38
N ILE A 129 4.40 2.19 17.04
CA ILE A 129 3.09 1.52 17.03
C ILE A 129 2.06 2.47 16.42
N GLU A 130 1.43 2.02 15.34
CA GLU A 130 0.60 2.80 14.47
C GLU A 130 -0.72 2.07 14.15
N ALA A 131 -1.63 2.74 13.47
CA ALA A 131 -3.01 2.30 13.31
C ALA A 131 -3.26 1.48 12.04
N HIS A 132 -4.09 0.43 12.18
CA HIS A 132 -4.56 -0.43 11.08
C HIS A 132 -6.07 -0.69 11.14
N THR A 133 -6.88 0.29 11.52
CA THR A 133 -8.31 0.25 11.77
C THR A 133 -8.71 -0.41 13.10
N ALA A 134 -9.99 -0.42 13.40
CA ALA A 134 -10.52 -1.14 14.55
C ALA A 134 -10.70 -2.63 14.25
N THR A 135 -11.30 -2.99 13.11
CA THR A 135 -11.77 -4.36 12.83
C THR A 135 -11.18 -4.99 11.56
N HIS A 136 -10.21 -4.35 10.90
CA HIS A 136 -9.55 -4.86 9.70
C HIS A 136 -10.53 -5.16 8.55
N GLN A 137 -11.34 -4.20 8.17
CA GLN A 137 -12.31 -4.32 7.07
C GLN A 137 -11.95 -3.41 5.89
N ASP A 138 -12.51 -3.69 4.73
CA ASP A 138 -12.46 -2.76 3.59
C ASP A 138 -13.24 -1.50 3.95
N LEU A 139 -12.58 -0.35 3.95
CA LEU A 139 -13.15 0.92 4.42
C LEU A 139 -14.02 1.63 3.40
N ARG A 140 -14.10 1.15 2.16
CA ARG A 140 -14.86 1.82 1.09
C ARG A 140 -16.35 1.57 1.24
N GLU A 141 -17.17 2.59 1.01
CA GLU A 141 -18.62 2.52 1.10
C GLU A 141 -19.22 1.42 0.23
N GLY A 142 -20.24 0.73 0.73
CA GLY A 142 -20.96 -0.29 -0.01
C GLY A 142 -20.18 -1.60 -0.25
N HIS A 143 -18.98 -1.75 0.30
CA HIS A 143 -18.23 -3.01 0.25
C HIS A 143 -18.73 -3.99 1.31
N ASN A 144 -18.54 -5.28 1.05
CA ASN A 144 -18.89 -6.30 2.04
C ASN A 144 -17.93 -6.23 3.23
N ILE A 145 -18.47 -6.07 4.41
CA ILE A 145 -17.76 -6.10 5.68
C ILE A 145 -18.38 -7.14 6.62
N MET A 146 -17.62 -7.55 7.62
CA MET A 146 -18.06 -8.49 8.66
C MET A 146 -18.25 -7.74 9.97
N LEU A 147 -19.48 -7.49 10.36
CA LEU A 147 -19.78 -6.90 11.66
C LEU A 147 -19.98 -7.98 12.72
N ALA A 148 -19.45 -7.72 13.91
CA ALA A 148 -19.75 -8.52 15.07
C ALA A 148 -21.22 -8.29 15.49
N ALA A 149 -21.98 -9.36 15.61
CA ALA A 149 -23.34 -9.36 16.14
C ALA A 149 -23.34 -9.86 17.60
N PRO A 150 -24.39 -9.57 18.37
CA PRO A 150 -24.55 -10.13 19.72
C PRO A 150 -24.42 -11.66 19.71
N GLY A 151 -23.70 -12.21 20.71
CA GLY A 151 -23.44 -13.65 20.81
C GLY A 151 -22.23 -14.14 19.99
N GLY A 152 -21.33 -13.23 19.53
CA GLY A 152 -20.07 -13.58 18.87
C GLY A 152 -20.20 -14.01 17.40
N LYS A 153 -21.40 -13.99 16.85
CA LYS A 153 -21.63 -14.23 15.41
C LYS A 153 -21.18 -13.02 14.61
N ARG A 154 -20.57 -13.27 13.44
CA ARG A 154 -20.26 -12.22 12.46
C ARG A 154 -21.29 -12.24 11.34
N THR A 155 -21.80 -11.08 11.00
CA THR A 155 -22.77 -10.92 9.92
C THR A 155 -22.13 -10.16 8.78
N ARG A 156 -22.22 -10.71 7.57
CA ARG A 156 -21.81 -10.02 6.36
C ARG A 156 -22.84 -8.95 6.02
N THR A 157 -22.38 -7.72 5.85
CA THR A 157 -23.25 -6.59 5.54
C THR A 157 -22.54 -5.58 4.64
N LYS A 158 -23.30 -4.62 4.15
CA LYS A 158 -22.81 -3.44 3.45
C LYS A 158 -23.36 -2.22 4.15
N LEU A 159 -22.49 -1.28 4.48
CA LEU A 159 -22.91 -0.01 5.07
C LEU A 159 -22.87 1.09 4.02
N VAL A 160 -23.86 1.98 4.07
CA VAL A 160 -23.97 3.14 3.21
C VAL A 160 -24.53 4.33 3.98
N GLY A 161 -24.28 5.55 3.48
CA GLY A 161 -24.80 6.78 4.07
C GLY A 161 -24.38 7.00 5.51
N PRO A 162 -25.26 7.52 6.40
CA PRO A 162 -24.92 7.88 7.77
C PRO A 162 -24.38 6.73 8.62
N GLU A 163 -24.86 5.51 8.43
CA GLU A 163 -24.36 4.33 9.15
C GLU A 163 -22.92 4.00 8.75
N TYR A 164 -22.62 4.11 7.47
CA TYR A 164 -21.25 3.95 6.95
C TYR A 164 -20.32 5.01 7.54
N GLU A 165 -20.72 6.28 7.56
CA GLU A 165 -19.90 7.36 8.10
C GLU A 165 -19.60 7.16 9.60
N GLN A 166 -20.60 6.78 10.39
CA GLN A 166 -20.40 6.49 11.82
C GLN A 166 -19.43 5.31 12.04
N TRP A 167 -19.59 4.26 11.24
CA TRP A 167 -18.71 3.10 11.28
C TRP A 167 -17.29 3.48 10.85
N LEU A 168 -17.13 4.21 9.76
CA LEU A 168 -15.82 4.65 9.26
C LEU A 168 -15.07 5.51 10.30
N GLN A 169 -15.76 6.38 11.01
CA GLN A 169 -15.17 7.14 12.11
C GLN A 169 -14.64 6.23 13.23
N LYS A 170 -15.36 5.17 13.59
CA LYS A 170 -14.88 4.19 14.59
C LYS A 170 -13.65 3.43 14.08
N GLU A 171 -13.66 3.02 12.83
CA GLU A 171 -12.54 2.29 12.21
C GLU A 171 -11.26 3.13 12.15
N VAL A 172 -11.35 4.40 11.77
CA VAL A 172 -10.20 5.26 11.50
C VAL A 172 -9.82 6.11 12.71
N VAL A 173 -10.76 6.81 13.31
CA VAL A 173 -10.52 7.71 14.44
C VAL A 173 -10.52 6.95 15.76
N GLY A 174 -11.49 6.06 15.97
CA GLY A 174 -11.59 5.26 17.19
C GLY A 174 -10.37 4.38 17.43
N CYS A 175 -9.83 3.77 16.39
CA CYS A 175 -8.58 3.00 16.45
C CYS A 175 -7.41 3.84 16.95
N LYS A 176 -7.20 5.02 16.35
CA LYS A 176 -6.16 5.97 16.76
C LYS A 176 -6.30 6.34 18.24
N GLN A 177 -7.48 6.78 18.64
CA GLN A 177 -7.76 7.20 20.01
C GLN A 177 -7.50 6.08 21.02
N LEU A 178 -7.90 4.86 20.72
CA LEU A 178 -7.69 3.72 21.61
C LEU A 178 -6.20 3.36 21.75
N LEU A 179 -5.43 3.36 20.67
CA LEU A 179 -3.98 3.16 20.72
C LEU A 179 -3.29 4.23 21.56
N GLU A 180 -3.62 5.50 21.31
CA GLU A 180 -3.07 6.63 22.05
C GLU A 180 -3.40 6.56 23.55
N GLN A 181 -4.65 6.25 23.87
CA GLN A 181 -5.11 6.11 25.26
C GLN A 181 -4.44 4.93 25.99
N ARG A 182 -4.39 3.76 25.35
CA ARG A 182 -3.87 2.54 25.97
C ARG A 182 -2.36 2.56 26.13
N LEU A 183 -1.65 3.15 25.17
CA LEU A 183 -0.19 3.08 25.10
C LEU A 183 0.51 4.39 25.46
N GLY A 184 -0.23 5.50 25.62
CA GLY A 184 0.36 6.80 25.92
C GLY A 184 1.27 7.32 24.79
N ILE A 185 0.96 7.01 23.55
CA ILE A 185 1.73 7.38 22.35
C ILE A 185 0.98 8.40 21.50
N LYS A 186 1.67 8.95 20.50
CA LYS A 186 1.06 9.67 19.40
C LYS A 186 1.06 8.78 18.16
N VAL A 187 -0.12 8.56 17.58
CA VAL A 187 -0.30 7.79 16.34
C VAL A 187 -0.44 8.74 15.17
N ASN A 188 0.45 8.67 14.19
CA ASN A 188 0.45 9.56 13.04
C ASN A 188 0.49 8.83 11.68
N CYS A 189 0.54 7.50 11.70
CA CYS A 189 0.53 6.66 10.51
C CYS A 189 -0.69 5.75 10.48
N PHE A 190 -1.20 5.49 9.28
CA PHE A 190 -2.37 4.66 9.07
C PHE A 190 -2.16 3.72 7.88
N ALA A 191 -2.17 2.42 8.10
CA ALA A 191 -2.18 1.44 7.04
C ALA A 191 -3.62 0.99 6.74
N VAL A 192 -4.05 1.11 5.48
CA VAL A 192 -5.38 0.66 5.09
C VAL A 192 -5.41 -0.86 4.89
N PRO A 193 -6.41 -1.57 5.43
CA PRO A 193 -6.56 -3.00 5.18
C PRO A 193 -6.62 -3.33 3.70
N PHE A 194 -5.93 -4.39 3.29
CA PHE A 194 -5.84 -4.87 1.91
C PHE A 194 -5.24 -3.86 0.91
N GLY A 195 -4.73 -2.73 1.38
CA GLY A 195 -4.32 -1.61 0.54
C GLY A 195 -5.49 -0.89 -0.15
N SER A 196 -6.73 -1.18 0.24
CA SER A 196 -7.93 -0.68 -0.42
C SER A 196 -8.37 0.67 0.14
N TYR A 197 -8.46 1.67 -0.72
CA TYR A 197 -8.88 3.03 -0.35
C TYR A 197 -9.59 3.74 -1.50
N ASN A 198 -10.19 4.88 -1.19
CA ASN A 198 -10.67 5.87 -2.12
C ASN A 198 -10.41 7.29 -1.55
N GLU A 199 -10.74 8.32 -2.28
CA GLU A 199 -10.49 9.71 -1.84
C GLU A 199 -11.20 10.04 -0.52
N HIS A 200 -12.40 9.48 -0.29
CA HIS A 200 -13.12 9.71 0.96
C HIS A 200 -12.37 9.12 2.18
N VAL A 201 -11.83 7.90 2.05
CA VAL A 201 -11.01 7.27 3.09
C VAL A 201 -9.75 8.10 3.38
N LYS A 202 -9.07 8.59 2.35
CA LYS A 202 -7.92 9.51 2.51
C LYS A 202 -8.30 10.77 3.27
N GLU A 203 -9.43 11.38 2.92
CA GLU A 203 -9.90 12.59 3.57
C GLU A 203 -10.21 12.36 5.05
N VAL A 204 -10.88 11.26 5.39
CA VAL A 204 -11.18 10.90 6.79
C VAL A 204 -9.88 10.65 7.56
N ALA A 205 -8.92 9.93 7.00
CA ALA A 205 -7.61 9.72 7.63
C ALA A 205 -6.87 11.05 7.86
N ARG A 206 -6.82 11.93 6.87
CA ARG A 206 -6.21 13.25 6.98
C ARG A 206 -6.88 14.09 8.07
N LYS A 207 -8.21 14.14 8.11
CA LYS A 207 -8.99 14.87 9.15
C LYS A 207 -8.77 14.27 10.55
N ALA A 208 -8.53 12.98 10.66
CA ALA A 208 -8.18 12.32 11.91
C ALA A 208 -6.78 12.68 12.43
N GLY A 209 -5.98 13.39 11.63
CA GLY A 209 -4.63 13.83 11.99
C GLY A 209 -3.54 12.79 11.68
N TYR A 210 -3.79 11.83 10.82
CA TYR A 210 -2.74 10.99 10.28
C TYR A 210 -1.88 11.79 9.29
N GLU A 211 -0.58 11.72 9.46
CA GLU A 211 0.39 12.37 8.58
C GLU A 211 0.61 11.56 7.30
N ALA A 212 0.60 10.24 7.42
CA ALA A 212 0.81 9.34 6.30
C ALA A 212 -0.17 8.17 6.30
N MET A 213 -0.55 7.75 5.09
CA MET A 213 -1.36 6.56 4.84
C MET A 213 -0.60 5.59 3.93
N PHE A 214 -0.68 4.29 4.24
CA PHE A 214 0.09 3.22 3.61
C PHE A 214 -0.81 2.20 2.94
N THR A 215 -0.36 1.75 1.76
CA THR A 215 -0.98 0.68 0.98
C THR A 215 -0.12 -0.59 1.02
N VAL A 216 -0.45 -1.60 0.20
CA VAL A 216 0.37 -2.80 -0.04
C VAL A 216 0.78 -2.92 -1.53
N TYR A 217 0.82 -1.80 -2.22
CA TYR A 217 1.24 -1.72 -3.62
C TYR A 217 2.65 -1.14 -3.67
N GLY A 218 3.65 -2.04 -3.65
CA GLY A 218 5.06 -1.70 -3.48
C GLY A 218 5.62 -0.84 -4.58
N GLN A 219 6.24 0.25 -4.18
CA GLN A 219 7.02 1.15 -5.04
C GLN A 219 8.12 1.81 -4.20
N PRO A 220 9.25 2.22 -4.82
CA PRO A 220 10.22 3.06 -4.13
C PRO A 220 9.58 4.38 -3.71
N ILE A 221 9.83 4.78 -2.47
CA ILE A 221 9.41 6.07 -1.95
C ILE A 221 10.49 7.09 -2.23
N THR A 222 10.09 8.21 -2.82
CA THR A 222 10.93 9.38 -3.12
C THR A 222 10.51 10.56 -2.26
N PHE A 223 11.28 11.64 -2.30
CA PHE A 223 10.93 12.86 -1.56
C PHE A 223 9.56 13.43 -1.96
N THR A 224 9.17 13.25 -3.23
CA THR A 224 7.91 13.76 -3.78
C THR A 224 6.75 12.77 -3.70
N SER A 225 6.95 11.51 -3.28
CA SER A 225 5.86 10.54 -3.11
C SER A 225 4.77 11.07 -2.18
N PRO A 226 3.47 11.02 -2.54
CA PRO A 226 2.40 11.54 -1.71
C PRO A 226 2.28 10.76 -0.41
N LEU A 227 2.16 11.49 0.71
CA LEU A 227 2.05 10.90 2.04
C LEU A 227 0.72 10.17 2.27
N ASP A 228 -0.29 10.44 1.47
CA ASP A 228 -1.63 9.86 1.61
C ASP A 228 -1.80 8.49 0.92
N SER A 229 -0.74 7.95 0.32
CA SER A 229 -0.79 6.66 -0.39
C SER A 229 0.59 6.02 -0.60
N LEU A 230 1.41 6.00 0.44
CA LEU A 230 2.74 5.39 0.38
C LEU A 230 2.65 3.88 0.17
N GLY A 231 3.30 3.38 -0.88
CA GLY A 231 3.30 1.96 -1.25
C GLY A 231 4.26 1.13 -0.40
N ARG A 232 3.83 -0.08 -0.05
CA ARG A 232 4.65 -1.05 0.67
C ARG A 232 4.73 -2.36 -0.11
N TYR A 233 5.86 -3.03 -0.05
CA TYR A 233 6.05 -4.35 -0.62
C TYR A 233 5.60 -5.42 0.38
N ALA A 234 4.47 -6.07 0.10
CA ALA A 234 3.97 -7.17 0.92
C ALA A 234 4.82 -8.43 0.70
N ILE A 235 5.45 -8.91 1.76
CA ILE A 235 6.30 -10.09 1.74
C ILE A 235 5.50 -11.30 2.19
N GLU A 236 5.30 -12.21 1.26
CA GLU A 236 4.39 -13.36 1.38
C GLU A 236 5.05 -14.60 0.76
N ALA A 237 4.85 -15.77 1.35
CA ALA A 237 5.48 -17.00 0.88
C ALA A 237 5.10 -17.40 -0.56
N ASN A 238 3.89 -17.02 -1.01
CA ASN A 238 3.42 -17.25 -2.37
C ASN A 238 3.97 -16.24 -3.41
N LYS A 239 4.72 -15.24 -2.96
CA LYS A 239 5.34 -14.21 -3.81
C LYS A 239 6.84 -14.07 -3.52
N PRO A 240 7.64 -15.14 -3.70
CA PRO A 240 9.02 -15.20 -3.22
C PRO A 240 9.98 -14.22 -3.89
N LYS A 241 9.59 -13.61 -5.01
CA LYS A 241 10.45 -12.65 -5.75
C LYS A 241 10.29 -11.21 -5.28
N VAL A 242 9.23 -10.87 -4.53
CA VAL A 242 8.90 -9.49 -4.19
C VAL A 242 10.02 -8.80 -3.43
N PHE A 243 10.61 -9.46 -2.44
CA PHE A 243 11.74 -8.90 -1.68
C PHE A 243 12.94 -8.60 -2.59
N ALA A 244 13.39 -9.58 -3.36
CA ALA A 244 14.53 -9.44 -4.26
C ALA A 244 14.30 -8.35 -5.33
N ASP A 245 13.09 -8.28 -5.86
CA ASP A 245 12.73 -7.26 -6.87
C ASP A 245 12.69 -5.87 -6.24
N ALA A 246 12.13 -5.72 -5.04
CA ALA A 246 12.13 -4.46 -4.31
C ALA A 246 13.55 -3.94 -4.02
N VAL A 247 14.43 -4.82 -3.56
CA VAL A 247 15.84 -4.48 -3.27
C VAL A 247 16.58 -4.03 -4.53
N LYS A 248 16.26 -4.59 -5.69
CA LYS A 248 16.84 -4.15 -6.98
C LYS A 248 16.35 -2.78 -7.42
N MET A 249 15.17 -2.35 -7.00
CA MET A 249 14.60 -1.06 -7.38
C MET A 249 15.32 0.13 -6.74
N ILE A 250 15.96 -0.04 -5.58
CA ILE A 250 16.79 0.98 -4.94
C ILE A 250 18.26 0.72 -5.23
N GLY A 251 18.91 1.65 -5.93
CA GLY A 251 20.35 1.72 -5.98
C GLY A 251 21.04 1.07 -7.13
N THR A 252 20.47 1.08 -8.30
CA THR A 252 21.21 0.91 -9.56
C THR A 252 21.75 2.24 -10.10
N SER A 253 21.55 3.35 -9.43
CA SER A 253 22.11 4.63 -9.85
C SER A 253 23.32 5.03 -9.01
N SER A 254 24.47 4.55 -9.38
CA SER A 254 25.73 5.28 -9.24
C SER A 254 25.65 6.50 -10.16
N GLY A 255 25.13 7.60 -9.68
CA GLY A 255 25.02 8.85 -10.42
C GLY A 255 23.59 9.33 -10.55
N GLY A 256 23.20 10.23 -9.64
CA GLY A 256 22.02 11.06 -9.74
C GLY A 256 20.72 10.29 -9.96
N ALA A 257 20.06 9.86 -8.91
CA ALA A 257 18.68 9.44 -9.03
C ALA A 257 17.89 10.62 -9.60
N ALA A 258 17.44 10.50 -10.84
CA ALA A 258 16.52 11.47 -11.41
C ALA A 258 15.30 11.50 -10.48
N ALA A 259 14.99 12.66 -9.94
CA ALA A 259 13.81 12.86 -9.12
C ALA A 259 12.60 12.29 -9.87
N VAL A 260 11.90 11.33 -9.28
CA VAL A 260 10.64 10.85 -9.84
C VAL A 260 9.62 11.94 -9.54
N ALA A 261 9.24 12.70 -10.55
CA ALA A 261 8.14 13.63 -10.43
C ALA A 261 6.85 12.82 -10.37
N GLU A 262 6.20 12.76 -9.21
CA GLU A 262 4.86 12.22 -9.13
C GLU A 262 3.86 13.19 -9.76
N VAL A 263 3.11 12.66 -10.71
CA VAL A 263 1.94 13.33 -11.25
C VAL A 263 0.75 12.81 -10.47
N GLY A 264 0.09 13.66 -9.71
CA GLY A 264 -1.11 13.28 -8.99
C GLY A 264 -2.15 12.69 -9.95
N ALA A 265 -2.84 11.62 -9.57
CA ALA A 265 -3.90 11.00 -10.36
C ALA A 265 -5.00 12.00 -10.76
N ALA A 266 -5.23 13.04 -9.93
CA ALA A 266 -6.14 14.14 -10.23
C ALA A 266 -5.72 14.98 -11.47
N ASN A 267 -4.44 14.94 -11.85
CA ASN A 267 -3.92 15.64 -13.02
C ASN A 267 -3.88 14.77 -14.28
N LEU A 268 -4.23 13.49 -14.16
CA LEU A 268 -4.32 12.56 -15.27
C LEU A 268 -5.79 12.18 -15.54
N SER A 269 -6.18 12.21 -16.79
CA SER A 269 -7.42 11.53 -17.18
C SER A 269 -7.15 10.03 -17.21
N THR A 270 -7.72 9.29 -16.26
CA THR A 270 -7.60 7.84 -16.15
C THR A 270 -8.94 7.13 -16.41
N GLN A 271 -8.84 5.90 -16.89
CA GLN A 271 -9.97 5.01 -17.07
C GLN A 271 -9.55 3.58 -16.67
N PRO A 272 -10.18 2.93 -15.68
CA PRO A 272 -11.20 3.53 -14.80
C PRO A 272 -10.67 4.75 -14.04
N ALA A 273 -11.57 5.66 -13.62
CA ALA A 273 -11.20 6.80 -12.79
C ALA A 273 -10.71 6.34 -11.40
N ASP A 274 -9.90 7.17 -10.74
CA ASP A 274 -9.48 6.89 -9.36
C ASP A 274 -10.70 6.79 -8.43
N GLY A 275 -10.79 5.71 -7.66
CA GLY A 275 -11.95 5.40 -6.80
C GLY A 275 -13.18 4.83 -7.51
N GLU A 276 -13.22 4.77 -8.86
CA GLU A 276 -14.32 4.16 -9.61
C GLU A 276 -14.43 2.66 -9.33
N THR A 277 -15.65 2.11 -9.33
CA THR A 277 -15.87 0.66 -9.30
C THR A 277 -16.41 0.18 -10.65
N VAL A 278 -15.62 -0.63 -11.34
CA VAL A 278 -16.00 -1.20 -12.63
C VAL A 278 -16.77 -2.50 -12.46
N ARG A 279 -17.73 -2.74 -13.38
CA ARG A 279 -18.57 -3.94 -13.42
C ARG A 279 -18.05 -4.99 -14.39
N THR A 280 -16.74 -5.06 -14.55
CA THR A 280 -16.09 -6.09 -15.39
C THR A 280 -14.80 -6.55 -14.73
N ALA A 281 -14.52 -7.83 -14.81
CA ALA A 281 -13.25 -8.40 -14.38
C ALA A 281 -12.14 -8.29 -15.45
N LEU A 282 -12.46 -7.73 -16.62
CA LEU A 282 -11.56 -7.52 -17.76
C LEU A 282 -11.58 -6.03 -18.18
N PRO A 283 -11.26 -5.07 -17.31
CA PRO A 283 -11.33 -3.66 -17.65
C PRO A 283 -10.29 -3.27 -18.71
N LEU A 284 -10.63 -2.25 -19.49
CA LEU A 284 -9.66 -1.50 -20.28
C LEU A 284 -9.08 -0.41 -19.40
N ILE A 285 -7.76 -0.43 -19.21
CA ILE A 285 -7.04 0.53 -18.38
C ILE A 285 -6.39 1.56 -19.30
N LYS A 286 -6.62 2.85 -19.04
CA LYS A 286 -6.03 3.96 -19.80
C LYS A 286 -5.56 5.09 -18.87
N ALA A 287 -4.52 5.79 -19.29
CA ALA A 287 -4.15 7.09 -18.74
C ALA A 287 -3.69 8.03 -19.85
N ASN A 288 -4.00 9.32 -19.70
CA ASN A 288 -3.54 10.34 -20.64
C ASN A 288 -2.35 11.10 -20.03
N LEU A 289 -1.21 11.03 -20.69
CA LEU A 289 0.05 11.64 -20.26
C LEU A 289 0.34 12.97 -20.97
N SER A 290 -0.58 13.50 -21.77
CA SER A 290 -0.34 14.73 -22.55
C SER A 290 -0.05 15.96 -21.70
N GLY A 291 -0.53 15.99 -20.45
CA GLY A 291 -0.33 17.08 -19.50
C GLY A 291 1.01 17.07 -18.76
N VAL A 292 1.85 16.03 -18.94
CA VAL A 292 3.06 15.85 -18.13
C VAL A 292 4.38 16.12 -18.91
N GLY A 293 4.28 16.75 -20.07
CA GLY A 293 5.41 17.08 -20.91
C GLY A 293 5.69 16.08 -22.04
N ALA A 294 6.79 16.27 -22.75
CA ALA A 294 7.16 15.39 -23.86
C ALA A 294 7.64 14.04 -23.36
N ILE A 295 6.94 12.97 -23.68
CA ILE A 295 7.27 11.61 -23.27
C ILE A 295 8.30 11.00 -24.21
N GLU A 296 9.37 10.44 -23.64
CA GLU A 296 10.41 9.75 -24.41
C GLU A 296 9.84 8.44 -25.01
N PRO A 297 10.04 8.19 -26.31
CA PRO A 297 9.55 6.96 -26.94
C PRO A 297 10.07 5.70 -26.25
N GLY A 298 9.20 4.72 -26.05
CA GLY A 298 9.54 3.45 -25.43
C GLY A 298 9.76 3.48 -23.91
N SER A 299 9.63 4.65 -23.26
CA SER A 299 9.84 4.79 -21.82
C SER A 299 8.58 4.48 -20.99
N VAL A 300 7.40 4.41 -21.62
CA VAL A 300 6.11 4.21 -20.93
C VAL A 300 5.99 2.77 -20.45
N GLN A 301 5.72 2.62 -19.17
CA GLN A 301 5.48 1.33 -18.52
C GLN A 301 4.20 1.43 -17.67
N MET A 302 3.48 0.32 -17.57
CA MET A 302 2.34 0.19 -16.67
C MET A 302 2.49 -1.05 -15.82
N ARG A 303 2.27 -0.90 -14.53
CA ARG A 303 2.17 -1.99 -13.58
C ARG A 303 0.75 -2.05 -13.04
N VAL A 304 0.19 -3.24 -13.04
CA VAL A 304 -1.19 -3.50 -12.59
C VAL A 304 -1.12 -4.47 -11.42
N SER A 305 -1.75 -4.14 -10.30
CA SER A 305 -1.75 -5.02 -9.13
C SER A 305 -2.36 -6.39 -9.48
N GLY A 306 -1.71 -7.45 -9.03
CA GLY A 306 -2.08 -8.82 -9.37
C GLY A 306 -1.60 -9.33 -10.74
N LEU A 307 -1.18 -8.44 -11.66
CA LEU A 307 -0.68 -8.82 -13.00
C LEU A 307 0.81 -8.47 -13.20
N GLY A 308 1.36 -7.55 -12.39
CA GLY A 308 2.74 -7.08 -12.55
C GLY A 308 2.89 -6.05 -13.68
N VAL A 309 4.05 -6.01 -14.33
CA VAL A 309 4.30 -5.16 -15.51
C VAL A 309 3.55 -5.76 -16.70
N VAL A 310 2.73 -4.93 -17.35
CA VAL A 310 1.89 -5.34 -18.48
C VAL A 310 2.34 -4.71 -19.78
N PRO A 311 2.11 -5.37 -20.93
CA PRO A 311 2.41 -4.79 -22.23
C PRO A 311 1.42 -3.66 -22.53
N VAL A 312 1.92 -2.45 -22.78
CA VAL A 312 1.10 -1.28 -23.05
C VAL A 312 1.14 -0.87 -24.50
N SER A 313 0.04 -0.28 -24.97
CA SER A 313 -0.01 0.51 -26.19
C SER A 313 0.07 1.99 -25.81
N TYR A 314 1.00 2.72 -26.40
CA TYR A 314 1.14 4.17 -26.21
C TYR A 314 1.00 4.90 -27.56
N ASP A 315 0.07 5.85 -27.61
CA ASP A 315 -0.12 6.72 -28.75
C ASP A 315 0.50 8.11 -28.46
N PRO A 316 1.64 8.45 -29.09
CA PRO A 316 2.32 9.73 -28.84
C PRO A 316 1.54 10.94 -29.35
N LYS A 317 0.57 10.77 -30.26
CA LYS A 317 -0.24 11.88 -30.77
C LYS A 317 -1.28 12.34 -29.77
N THR A 318 -1.85 11.42 -29.02
CA THR A 318 -2.89 11.69 -28.01
C THR A 318 -2.33 11.68 -26.59
N GLY A 319 -1.09 11.20 -26.38
CA GLY A 319 -0.50 10.97 -25.05
C GLY A 319 -1.16 9.84 -24.31
N THR A 320 -1.96 8.98 -24.95
CA THR A 320 -2.73 7.93 -24.29
C THR A 320 -1.94 6.64 -24.20
N VAL A 321 -1.76 6.14 -22.97
CA VAL A 321 -1.30 4.78 -22.69
C VAL A 321 -2.50 3.90 -22.35
N SER A 322 -2.51 2.65 -22.85
CA SER A 322 -3.62 1.72 -22.60
C SER A 322 -3.17 0.28 -22.48
N TYR A 323 -3.93 -0.48 -21.70
CA TYR A 323 -3.80 -1.93 -21.56
C TYR A 323 -5.19 -2.57 -21.41
N GLN A 324 -5.51 -3.55 -22.24
CA GLN A 324 -6.71 -4.38 -22.08
C GLN A 324 -6.37 -5.55 -21.17
N VAL A 325 -7.02 -5.64 -20.03
CA VAL A 325 -6.90 -6.81 -19.13
C VAL A 325 -7.46 -8.03 -19.85
N THR A 326 -6.64 -9.07 -20.00
CA THR A 326 -6.99 -10.31 -20.71
C THR A 326 -7.23 -11.49 -19.78
N GLN A 327 -6.84 -11.38 -18.51
CA GLN A 327 -7.06 -12.39 -17.49
C GLN A 327 -7.99 -11.85 -16.43
N LYS A 328 -8.98 -12.64 -16.01
CA LYS A 328 -9.93 -12.25 -14.98
C LYS A 328 -9.20 -11.82 -13.71
N MET A 329 -9.40 -10.57 -13.32
CA MET A 329 -8.89 -10.04 -12.06
C MET A 329 -9.61 -10.68 -10.88
N ARG A 330 -8.84 -11.19 -9.93
CA ARG A 330 -9.37 -11.88 -8.74
C ARG A 330 -9.53 -10.94 -7.54
N GLU A 331 -8.83 -9.83 -7.57
CA GLU A 331 -8.87 -8.83 -6.51
C GLU A 331 -10.13 -7.96 -6.63
N LYS A 332 -10.60 -7.46 -5.49
CA LYS A 332 -11.74 -6.54 -5.45
C LYS A 332 -11.36 -5.10 -5.78
N SER A 333 -10.06 -4.82 -5.78
CA SER A 333 -9.51 -3.53 -6.17
C SER A 333 -8.24 -3.74 -6.97
N CYS A 334 -7.92 -2.76 -7.80
CA CYS A 334 -6.75 -2.75 -8.64
C CYS A 334 -6.05 -1.41 -8.52
N THR A 335 -4.78 -1.43 -8.18
CA THR A 335 -3.91 -0.25 -8.29
C THR A 335 -3.11 -0.34 -9.58
N VAL A 336 -3.10 0.76 -10.31
CA VAL A 336 -2.31 0.92 -11.53
C VAL A 336 -1.22 1.95 -11.28
N ILE A 337 -0.02 1.64 -11.71
CA ILE A 337 1.12 2.55 -11.69
C ILE A 337 1.57 2.71 -13.14
N VAL A 338 1.57 3.95 -13.63
CA VAL A 338 2.12 4.30 -14.93
C VAL A 338 3.39 5.10 -14.71
N SER A 339 4.47 4.70 -15.34
CA SER A 339 5.72 5.44 -15.34
C SER A 339 6.20 5.71 -16.74
N ALA A 340 6.86 6.86 -16.92
CA ALA A 340 7.46 7.27 -18.19
C ALA A 340 8.68 8.15 -17.92
N LYS A 341 9.42 8.50 -18.97
CA LYS A 341 10.46 9.54 -18.92
C LYS A 341 10.02 10.74 -19.71
N SER A 342 10.21 11.92 -19.15
CA SER A 342 10.00 13.20 -19.79
C SER A 342 11.22 14.08 -19.51
N GLU A 343 11.87 14.57 -20.54
CA GLU A 343 13.09 15.41 -20.45
C GLU A 343 14.19 14.79 -19.57
N GLY A 344 14.39 13.46 -19.69
CA GLY A 344 15.38 12.72 -18.91
C GLY A 344 14.97 12.44 -17.44
N LYS A 345 13.83 12.93 -17.00
CA LYS A 345 13.30 12.70 -15.65
C LYS A 345 12.25 11.60 -15.68
N LYS A 346 12.30 10.69 -14.72
CA LYS A 346 11.22 9.70 -14.51
C LYS A 346 10.01 10.41 -13.92
N ILE A 347 8.85 10.22 -14.54
CA ILE A 347 7.55 10.60 -13.99
C ILE A 347 6.79 9.33 -13.62
N GLU A 348 5.97 9.40 -12.60
CA GLU A 348 5.15 8.29 -12.15
C GLU A 348 3.79 8.79 -11.65
N ALA A 349 2.74 8.06 -11.97
CA ALA A 349 1.39 8.29 -11.47
C ALA A 349 0.77 6.98 -11.07
N HIS A 350 -0.06 6.99 -10.04
CA HIS A 350 -0.81 5.82 -9.63
C HIS A 350 -2.26 6.20 -9.28
N TRP A 351 -3.16 5.24 -9.45
CA TRP A 351 -4.56 5.33 -9.03
C TRP A 351 -5.10 3.95 -8.72
N THR A 352 -6.22 3.91 -8.01
CA THR A 352 -6.87 2.66 -7.59
C THR A 352 -8.34 2.67 -7.98
N PHE A 353 -8.83 1.57 -8.52
CA PHE A 353 -10.25 1.37 -8.81
C PHE A 353 -10.76 0.05 -8.24
N GLY A 354 -12.06 -0.01 -7.96
CA GLY A 354 -12.75 -1.21 -7.50
C GLY A 354 -13.19 -2.10 -8.66
N ILE A 355 -13.31 -3.42 -8.40
CA ILE A 355 -13.80 -4.42 -9.34
C ILE A 355 -14.99 -5.13 -8.70
N ASP A 356 -16.16 -5.00 -9.30
CA ASP A 356 -17.34 -5.77 -8.88
C ASP A 356 -17.23 -7.21 -9.37
N GLN A 357 -16.92 -8.11 -8.46
CA GLN A 357 -16.72 -9.54 -8.75
C GLN A 357 -18.02 -10.28 -9.14
N ASN A 358 -19.17 -9.67 -8.87
CA ASN A 358 -20.48 -10.26 -9.13
C ASN A 358 -21.10 -9.79 -10.47
N ALA A 359 -20.44 -8.85 -11.16
CA ALA A 359 -20.93 -8.41 -12.46
C ALA A 359 -20.71 -9.50 -13.52
N ALA A 360 -21.77 -9.83 -14.27
CA ALA A 360 -21.64 -10.64 -15.47
C ALA A 360 -20.67 -9.95 -16.44
N ALA A 361 -19.86 -10.73 -17.15
CA ALA A 361 -18.98 -10.19 -18.18
C ALA A 361 -19.82 -9.40 -19.19
N ALA A 362 -19.68 -8.06 -19.18
CA ALA A 362 -20.37 -7.24 -20.18
C ALA A 362 -19.82 -7.60 -21.56
N PRO A 363 -20.68 -7.77 -22.55
CA PRO A 363 -20.24 -8.01 -23.93
C PRO A 363 -19.39 -6.80 -24.39
N ALA A 364 -18.29 -7.10 -25.07
CA ALA A 364 -17.46 -6.10 -25.71
C ALA A 364 -18.35 -5.19 -26.56
N THR A 365 -18.35 -3.88 -26.30
CA THR A 365 -19.05 -2.90 -27.13
C THR A 365 -18.48 -2.99 -28.54
N ALA A 366 -19.29 -3.46 -29.45
CA ALA A 366 -18.99 -3.51 -30.89
C ALA A 366 -18.65 -2.09 -31.37
N ALA A 367 -17.55 -1.98 -32.07
CA ALA A 367 -17.13 -0.76 -32.75
C ALA A 367 -18.31 -0.24 -33.60
N SER A 368 -18.65 1.04 -33.42
CA SER A 368 -19.66 1.71 -34.28
C SER A 368 -19.21 1.63 -35.73
N PRO A 369 -20.15 1.26 -36.66
CA PRO A 369 -19.80 1.22 -38.06
C PRO A 369 -19.62 2.65 -38.60
N SER A 370 -18.54 2.84 -39.34
CA SER A 370 -18.25 4.08 -40.07
C SER A 370 -19.40 4.45 -41.00
N PRO A 371 -19.76 5.73 -41.18
CA PRO A 371 -20.80 6.14 -42.07
C PRO A 371 -20.41 5.86 -43.52
N THR A 372 -21.18 5.01 -44.18
CA THR A 372 -21.09 4.78 -45.62
C THR A 372 -21.42 6.08 -46.37
N LYS A 373 -20.46 6.57 -47.13
CA LYS A 373 -20.72 7.62 -48.15
C LYS A 373 -21.69 7.07 -49.20
N LYS A 374 -22.87 7.66 -49.27
CA LYS A 374 -23.75 7.52 -50.45
C LYS A 374 -23.18 8.37 -51.58
N LYS A 375 -23.08 7.74 -52.74
CA LYS A 375 -22.88 8.40 -54.03
C LYS A 375 -24.05 9.29 -54.40
#